data_2ad37c6ed505988f552393236bc531bc
#
_entry.id   2ad37c6ed505988f552393236bc531bc
#
_cell.length_a   1.000
_cell.length_b   1.000
_cell.length_c   1.000
_cell.angle_alpha   90.00
_cell.angle_beta   90.00
_cell.angle_gamma   90.00
#
_symmetry.space_group_name_H-M   'P 1'
#
loop_
_entity.id
_entity.type
_entity.pdbx_description
1 polymer ?
#
loop_
_entity_poly.entity_id
_entity_poly.type
_entity_poly.pdbx_seq_one_letter_code
_entity_poly.pdbx_strand_id
1 'polypeptide(L)'
;MSRRVLLLEPNYKNKFPPIGLMKLATYFRLRGDDVVFYKGDLKEFVIHQITEECVAKLSYLDGSINWKLRSDKIALYIRYRKHEYLKQVGIEDSEIAPILEPWVEYYKKFYHSGEYKKYPRWDWVGVTTLFTFYWDITIETIEFAKLMVKDTKNIMVGGVMASIQPDEIEKATGIRPHIGTLHTPHKDIDKDNPYIIDELPLDYSILDEIDYVYPDSGAYYSYSTRGCIRKCS
;
A
#
# COMPACT_ATOMS: atom_id res chain seq x y z
N MET A 1 -13.46 8.40 -13.78
CA MET A 1 -13.62 7.42 -12.68
C MET A 1 -12.48 7.61 -11.71
N SER A 2 -12.77 7.58 -10.41
CA SER A 2 -11.75 7.57 -9.35
C SER A 2 -10.93 6.28 -9.45
N ARG A 3 -9.60 6.40 -9.38
CA ARG A 3 -8.67 5.25 -9.34
C ARG A 3 -8.37 4.88 -7.89
N ARG A 4 -8.08 3.62 -7.65
CA ARG A 4 -7.50 3.15 -6.40
C ARG A 4 -5.99 3.17 -6.51
N VAL A 5 -5.35 3.97 -5.70
CA VAL A 5 -3.90 4.22 -5.70
C VAL A 5 -3.29 3.69 -4.42
N LEU A 6 -2.27 2.84 -4.54
CA LEU A 6 -1.50 2.34 -3.41
C LEU A 6 -0.09 2.95 -3.42
N LEU A 7 0.29 3.56 -2.33
CA LEU A 7 1.62 4.09 -2.10
C LEU A 7 2.34 3.21 -1.08
N LEU A 8 3.47 2.62 -1.46
CA LEU A 8 4.22 1.68 -0.65
C LEU A 8 5.58 2.25 -0.25
N GLU A 9 5.84 2.29 1.03
CA GLU A 9 7.19 2.41 1.54
C GLU A 9 7.63 1.05 2.08
N PRO A 10 8.73 0.46 1.56
CA PRO A 10 9.27 -0.77 2.13
C PRO A 10 9.53 -0.60 3.63
N ASN A 11 9.42 -1.66 4.40
CA ASN A 11 9.49 -1.62 5.87
C ASN A 11 10.89 -1.23 6.40
N TYR A 12 11.38 -0.07 5.96
CA TYR A 12 12.65 0.51 6.41
C TYR A 12 12.54 1.01 7.85
N LYS A 13 13.64 0.94 8.58
CA LYS A 13 13.84 1.69 9.82
C LYS A 13 14.48 3.03 9.51
N ASN A 14 13.68 4.02 9.17
CA ASN A 14 14.14 5.36 8.78
C ASN A 14 13.53 6.47 9.64
N LYS A 15 14.20 7.62 9.69
CA LYS A 15 13.80 8.76 10.53
C LYS A 15 12.76 9.65 9.85
N PHE A 16 12.79 9.74 8.54
CA PHE A 16 12.04 10.75 7.79
C PHE A 16 10.97 10.08 6.94
N PRO A 17 9.79 10.71 6.84
CA PRO A 17 8.72 10.19 6.00
C PRO A 17 9.08 10.27 4.49
N PRO A 18 8.38 9.50 3.65
CA PRO A 18 8.66 9.43 2.21
C PRO A 18 8.08 10.64 1.48
N ILE A 19 8.79 11.78 1.49
CA ILE A 19 8.34 13.06 0.91
C ILE A 19 7.84 12.90 -0.54
N GLY A 20 8.50 12.06 -1.34
CA GLY A 20 8.05 11.78 -2.71
C GLY A 20 6.65 11.17 -2.77
N LEU A 21 6.35 10.20 -1.90
CA LEU A 21 5.01 9.59 -1.81
C LEU A 21 3.98 10.56 -1.25
N MET A 22 4.37 11.42 -0.28
CA MET A 22 3.47 12.46 0.26
C MET A 22 3.04 13.44 -0.83
N LYS A 23 3.92 13.80 -1.77
CA LYS A 23 3.59 14.64 -2.92
C LYS A 23 2.72 13.92 -3.96
N LEU A 24 3.00 12.65 -4.21
CA LEU A 24 2.14 11.82 -5.05
C LEU A 24 0.75 11.65 -4.45
N ALA A 25 0.65 11.51 -3.13
CA ALA A 25 -0.64 11.46 -2.43
C ALA A 25 -1.46 12.73 -2.69
N THR A 26 -0.84 13.91 -2.51
CA THR A 26 -1.48 15.19 -2.85
C THR A 26 -1.96 15.21 -4.29
N TYR A 27 -1.12 14.80 -5.24
CA TYR A 27 -1.47 14.77 -6.65
C TYR A 27 -2.69 13.91 -6.94
N PHE A 28 -2.69 12.67 -6.47
CA PHE A 28 -3.80 11.74 -6.72
C PHE A 28 -5.09 12.16 -6.02
N ARG A 29 -5.00 12.70 -4.80
CA ARG A 29 -6.19 13.23 -4.09
C ARG A 29 -6.78 14.47 -4.77
N LEU A 30 -5.95 15.36 -5.32
CA LEU A 30 -6.42 16.49 -6.14
C LEU A 30 -7.20 16.03 -7.39
N ARG A 31 -6.90 14.84 -7.91
CA ARG A 31 -7.65 14.21 -9.01
C ARG A 31 -8.93 13.53 -8.56
N GLY A 32 -9.18 13.40 -7.27
CA GLY A 32 -10.30 12.66 -6.71
C GLY A 32 -10.09 11.13 -6.67
N ASP A 33 -8.85 10.68 -6.73
CA ASP A 33 -8.49 9.27 -6.61
C ASP A 33 -8.52 8.82 -5.14
N ASP A 34 -8.80 7.53 -4.90
CA ASP A 34 -8.75 6.89 -3.59
C ASP A 34 -7.30 6.46 -3.31
N VAL A 35 -6.65 7.10 -2.36
CA VAL A 35 -5.22 6.92 -2.06
C VAL A 35 -5.05 6.24 -0.72
N VAL A 36 -4.32 5.14 -0.70
CA VAL A 36 -3.90 4.42 0.50
C VAL A 36 -2.39 4.38 0.57
N PHE A 37 -1.83 4.74 1.70
CA PHE A 37 -0.42 4.61 2.01
C PHE A 37 -0.20 3.43 2.94
N TYR A 38 0.85 2.66 2.69
CA TYR A 38 1.23 1.56 3.55
C TYR A 38 2.74 1.44 3.75
N LYS A 39 3.12 1.19 5.00
CA LYS A 39 4.44 0.82 5.44
C LYS A 39 4.32 -0.23 6.56
N GLY A 40 4.86 -1.42 6.35
CA GLY A 40 4.76 -2.49 7.33
C GLY A 40 4.98 -3.87 6.72
N ASP A 41 4.52 -4.90 7.39
CA ASP A 41 4.54 -6.27 6.88
C ASP A 41 3.50 -6.42 5.75
N LEU A 42 3.96 -6.80 4.56
CA LEU A 42 3.10 -6.95 3.37
C LEU A 42 2.03 -8.04 3.54
N LYS A 43 2.28 -9.04 4.38
CA LYS A 43 1.27 -10.07 4.71
C LYS A 43 0.15 -9.50 5.58
N GLU A 44 0.50 -8.63 6.52
CA GLU A 44 -0.51 -7.92 7.35
C GLU A 44 -1.39 -7.04 6.47
N PHE A 45 -0.81 -6.33 5.50
CA PHE A 45 -1.57 -5.54 4.55
C PHE A 45 -2.63 -6.38 3.80
N VAL A 46 -2.24 -7.56 3.30
CA VAL A 46 -3.17 -8.45 2.61
C VAL A 46 -4.27 -8.97 3.56
N ILE A 47 -3.89 -9.36 4.78
CA ILE A 47 -4.86 -9.82 5.77
C ILE A 47 -5.87 -8.72 6.08
N HIS A 48 -5.40 -7.49 6.29
CA HIS A 48 -6.26 -6.34 6.56
C HIS A 48 -7.26 -6.12 5.42
N GLN A 49 -6.80 -6.09 4.16
CA GLN A 49 -7.68 -5.93 3.01
C GLN A 49 -8.74 -7.03 2.88
N ILE A 50 -8.32 -8.29 3.06
CA ILE A 50 -9.26 -9.44 3.00
C ILE A 50 -10.25 -9.38 4.17
N THR A 51 -9.79 -8.93 5.35
CA THR A 51 -10.66 -8.75 6.51
C THR A 51 -11.71 -7.66 6.26
N GLU A 52 -11.32 -6.53 5.68
CA GLU A 52 -12.26 -5.46 5.33
C GLU A 52 -13.35 -5.95 4.37
N GLU A 53 -12.99 -6.76 3.38
CA GLU A 53 -13.98 -7.35 2.47
C GLU A 53 -14.90 -8.35 3.19
N CYS A 54 -14.33 -9.17 4.07
CA CYS A 54 -15.12 -10.06 4.90
C CYS A 54 -16.12 -9.27 5.75
N VAL A 55 -15.66 -8.24 6.45
CA VAL A 55 -16.49 -7.35 7.26
C VAL A 55 -17.58 -6.69 6.43
N ALA A 56 -17.24 -6.17 5.26
CA ALA A 56 -18.22 -5.55 4.36
C ALA A 56 -19.28 -6.57 3.91
N LYS A 57 -18.87 -7.80 3.59
CA LYS A 57 -19.79 -8.88 3.22
C LYS A 57 -20.72 -9.27 4.36
N LEU A 58 -20.18 -9.44 5.58
CA LEU A 58 -20.98 -9.78 6.75
C LEU A 58 -21.96 -8.64 7.09
N SER A 59 -21.51 -7.38 7.04
CA SER A 59 -22.36 -6.20 7.28
C SER A 59 -23.47 -6.03 6.26
N TYR A 60 -23.23 -6.43 5.01
CA TYR A 60 -24.28 -6.44 3.98
C TYR A 60 -25.33 -7.52 4.22
N LEU A 61 -24.94 -8.68 4.74
CA LEU A 61 -25.86 -9.80 5.00
C LEU A 61 -26.62 -9.61 6.32
N ASP A 62 -25.93 -9.12 7.34
CA ASP A 62 -26.50 -8.88 8.67
C ASP A 62 -26.02 -7.52 9.22
N GLY A 63 -26.84 -6.50 9.04
CA GLY A 63 -26.58 -5.17 9.58
C GLY A 63 -26.96 -5.00 11.06
N SER A 64 -27.50 -6.02 11.72
CA SER A 64 -27.87 -5.97 13.15
C SER A 64 -26.63 -6.00 14.06
N ILE A 65 -25.52 -6.59 13.56
CA ILE A 65 -24.25 -6.71 14.25
C ILE A 65 -23.22 -5.73 13.67
N ASN A 66 -22.51 -5.03 14.55
CA ASN A 66 -21.40 -4.18 14.14
C ASN A 66 -20.14 -5.02 13.90
N TRP A 67 -20.01 -5.61 12.72
CA TRP A 67 -18.89 -6.46 12.32
C TRP A 67 -17.56 -5.71 12.29
N LYS A 68 -17.56 -4.39 12.12
CA LYS A 68 -16.34 -3.58 12.16
C LYS A 68 -15.66 -3.63 13.54
N LEU A 69 -16.40 -3.72 14.62
CA LEU A 69 -15.84 -3.91 15.97
C LEU A 69 -15.24 -5.30 16.19
N ARG A 70 -15.52 -6.23 15.28
CA ARG A 70 -15.02 -7.61 15.34
C ARG A 70 -13.91 -7.88 14.32
N SER A 71 -13.47 -6.87 13.58
CA SER A 71 -12.46 -6.99 12.51
C SER A 71 -11.19 -7.68 12.96
N ASP A 72 -10.67 -7.33 14.14
CA ASP A 72 -9.45 -7.94 14.67
C ASP A 72 -9.60 -9.46 14.89
N LYS A 73 -10.79 -9.90 15.35
CA LYS A 73 -11.05 -11.34 15.57
C LYS A 73 -11.18 -12.09 14.24
N ILE A 74 -11.81 -11.44 13.23
CA ILE A 74 -11.90 -11.96 11.88
C ILE A 74 -10.50 -12.07 11.27
N ALA A 75 -9.65 -11.04 11.41
CA ALA A 75 -8.26 -11.06 10.96
C ALA A 75 -7.45 -12.21 11.59
N LEU A 76 -7.57 -12.40 12.91
CA LEU A 76 -6.92 -13.49 13.62
C LEU A 76 -7.38 -14.86 13.09
N TYR A 77 -8.66 -15.02 12.82
CA TYR A 77 -9.19 -16.26 12.27
C TYR A 77 -8.68 -16.51 10.84
N ILE A 78 -8.74 -15.51 9.99
CA ILE A 78 -8.20 -15.59 8.63
C ILE A 78 -6.73 -15.99 8.67
N ARG A 79 -5.94 -15.39 9.57
CA ARG A 79 -4.50 -15.61 9.68
C ARG A 79 -4.13 -16.99 10.21
N TYR A 80 -4.70 -17.38 11.33
CA TYR A 80 -4.24 -18.55 12.13
C TYR A 80 -5.05 -19.82 11.93
N ARG A 81 -6.22 -19.77 11.31
CA ARG A 81 -7.13 -20.92 11.05
C ARG A 81 -7.64 -21.64 12.30
N LYS A 82 -7.45 -21.07 13.49
CA LYS A 82 -7.80 -21.76 14.73
C LYS A 82 -9.27 -21.53 15.06
N HIS A 83 -9.97 -22.63 15.38
CA HIS A 83 -11.39 -22.59 15.73
C HIS A 83 -11.71 -21.69 16.93
N GLU A 84 -10.77 -21.53 17.87
CA GLU A 84 -10.91 -20.60 18.99
C GLU A 84 -11.13 -19.15 18.55
N TYR A 85 -10.49 -18.74 17.46
CA TYR A 85 -10.69 -17.39 16.89
C TYR A 85 -12.03 -17.26 16.18
N LEU A 86 -12.52 -18.33 15.53
CA LEU A 86 -13.87 -18.32 14.93
C LEU A 86 -14.94 -18.08 15.99
N LYS A 87 -14.85 -18.73 17.15
CA LYS A 87 -15.75 -18.48 18.28
C LYS A 87 -15.68 -17.03 18.76
N GLN A 88 -14.47 -16.42 18.77
CA GLN A 88 -14.30 -15.01 19.17
C GLN A 88 -14.87 -14.01 18.14
N VAL A 89 -15.09 -14.42 16.90
CA VAL A 89 -15.81 -13.59 15.91
C VAL A 89 -17.26 -13.38 16.34
N GLY A 90 -17.85 -14.35 17.07
CA GLY A 90 -19.21 -14.24 17.58
C GLY A 90 -20.26 -14.32 16.47
N ILE A 91 -20.05 -15.19 15.48
CA ILE A 91 -21.02 -15.40 14.40
C ILE A 91 -22.34 -15.96 14.96
N GLU A 92 -22.25 -16.77 16.02
CA GLU A 92 -23.38 -17.35 16.74
C GLU A 92 -24.35 -16.33 17.34
N ASP A 93 -23.93 -15.08 17.49
CA ASP A 93 -24.80 -13.98 17.94
C ASP A 93 -25.81 -13.56 16.86
N SER A 94 -25.62 -14.02 15.61
CA SER A 94 -26.52 -13.70 14.49
C SER A 94 -27.58 -14.77 14.31
N GLU A 95 -28.82 -14.37 14.07
CA GLU A 95 -29.92 -15.29 13.71
C GLU A 95 -29.66 -16.02 12.37
N ILE A 96 -28.80 -15.46 11.51
CA ILE A 96 -28.40 -16.04 10.23
C ILE A 96 -26.99 -16.61 10.24
N ALA A 97 -26.47 -17.01 11.40
CA ALA A 97 -25.14 -17.61 11.57
C ALA A 97 -24.80 -18.68 10.51
N PRO A 98 -25.69 -19.64 10.15
CA PRO A 98 -25.41 -20.66 9.14
C PRO A 98 -25.14 -20.08 7.73
N ILE A 99 -25.58 -18.82 7.46
CA ILE A 99 -25.33 -18.13 6.19
C ILE A 99 -24.00 -17.36 6.26
N LEU A 100 -23.64 -16.84 7.42
CA LEU A 100 -22.43 -16.01 7.61
C LEU A 100 -21.16 -16.84 7.71
N GLU A 101 -21.19 -17.98 8.41
CA GLU A 101 -20.02 -18.82 8.63
C GLU A 101 -19.31 -19.24 7.34
N PRO A 102 -20.01 -19.70 6.28
CA PRO A 102 -19.40 -20.03 5.00
C PRO A 102 -18.62 -18.86 4.35
N TRP A 103 -19.03 -17.61 4.59
CA TRP A 103 -18.31 -16.45 4.07
C TRP A 103 -16.99 -16.22 4.81
N VAL A 104 -16.96 -16.35 6.13
CA VAL A 104 -15.71 -16.23 6.88
C VAL A 104 -14.74 -17.35 6.50
N GLU A 105 -15.26 -18.57 6.32
CA GLU A 105 -14.50 -19.72 5.80
C GLU A 105 -13.95 -19.47 4.39
N TYR A 106 -14.77 -18.87 3.52
CA TYR A 106 -14.35 -18.47 2.17
C TYR A 106 -13.17 -17.52 2.21
N TYR A 107 -13.23 -16.42 2.98
CA TYR A 107 -12.15 -15.44 3.04
C TYR A 107 -10.88 -16.01 3.68
N LYS A 108 -10.98 -16.86 4.67
CA LYS A 108 -9.85 -17.63 5.21
C LYS A 108 -9.18 -18.47 4.13
N LYS A 109 -9.97 -19.24 3.38
CA LYS A 109 -9.46 -20.08 2.28
C LYS A 109 -8.87 -19.22 1.16
N PHE A 110 -9.51 -18.13 0.80
CA PHE A 110 -9.06 -17.17 -0.22
C PHE A 110 -7.67 -16.61 0.09
N TYR A 111 -7.40 -16.24 1.36
CA TYR A 111 -6.08 -15.84 1.79
C TYR A 111 -5.06 -16.97 1.67
N HIS A 112 -5.34 -18.13 2.27
CA HIS A 112 -4.37 -19.22 2.38
C HIS A 112 -4.07 -19.96 1.08
N SER A 113 -5.00 -19.99 0.14
CA SER A 113 -4.75 -20.52 -1.20
C SER A 113 -3.93 -19.58 -2.08
N GLY A 114 -3.76 -18.33 -1.66
CA GLY A 114 -3.13 -17.30 -2.48
C GLY A 114 -4.01 -16.85 -3.65
N GLU A 115 -5.29 -17.20 -3.66
CA GLU A 115 -6.21 -16.87 -4.75
C GLU A 115 -6.40 -15.36 -4.92
N TYR A 116 -6.26 -14.59 -3.85
CA TYR A 116 -6.32 -13.12 -3.88
C TYR A 116 -5.35 -12.49 -4.90
N LYS A 117 -4.23 -13.17 -5.20
CA LYS A 117 -3.24 -12.72 -6.19
C LYS A 117 -3.77 -12.70 -7.63
N LYS A 118 -4.87 -13.41 -7.90
CA LYS A 118 -5.55 -13.44 -9.21
C LYS A 118 -6.49 -12.24 -9.40
N TYR A 119 -6.76 -11.50 -8.34
CA TYR A 119 -7.72 -10.39 -8.33
C TYR A 119 -7.06 -9.10 -7.85
N PRO A 120 -6.12 -8.53 -8.65
CA PRO A 120 -5.45 -7.27 -8.30
C PRO A 120 -6.46 -6.14 -8.21
N ARG A 121 -6.32 -5.27 -7.21
CA ARG A 121 -7.34 -4.28 -6.85
C ARG A 121 -6.94 -2.85 -7.15
N TRP A 122 -5.65 -2.61 -7.34
CA TRP A 122 -5.10 -1.28 -7.46
C TRP A 122 -4.93 -0.88 -8.92
N ASP A 123 -5.37 0.33 -9.25
CA ASP A 123 -5.25 0.89 -10.60
C ASP A 123 -3.86 1.47 -10.83
N TRP A 124 -3.19 1.91 -9.74
CA TRP A 124 -1.85 2.46 -9.77
C TRP A 124 -1.12 2.16 -8.46
N VAL A 125 0.20 1.92 -8.53
CA VAL A 125 1.03 1.65 -7.36
C VAL A 125 2.33 2.45 -7.44
N GLY A 126 2.64 3.21 -6.38
CA GLY A 126 3.90 3.89 -6.18
C GLY A 126 4.76 3.20 -5.13
N VAL A 127 6.02 2.95 -5.44
CA VAL A 127 6.99 2.40 -4.48
C VAL A 127 8.14 3.38 -4.32
N THR A 128 8.40 3.80 -3.09
CA THR A 128 9.60 4.60 -2.80
C THR A 128 10.79 3.71 -2.48
N THR A 129 11.99 4.19 -2.84
CA THR A 129 13.25 3.49 -2.52
C THR A 129 14.17 4.43 -1.75
N LEU A 130 14.95 3.88 -0.82
CA LEU A 130 15.84 4.67 0.03
C LEU A 130 17.31 4.37 -0.33
N PHE A 131 18.04 3.65 0.49
CA PHE A 131 19.46 3.35 0.28
C PHE A 131 19.69 1.96 -0.30
N THR A 132 20.81 1.79 -0.99
CA THR A 132 21.17 0.55 -1.69
C THR A 132 21.32 -0.67 -0.76
N PHE A 133 21.63 -0.46 0.52
CA PHE A 133 21.72 -1.54 1.52
C PHE A 133 20.35 -2.09 1.96
N TYR A 134 19.24 -1.47 1.51
CA TYR A 134 17.89 -1.99 1.68
C TYR A 134 17.40 -2.77 0.45
N TRP A 135 18.33 -3.39 -0.31
CA TRP A 135 18.04 -4.06 -1.57
C TRP A 135 16.90 -5.08 -1.45
N ASP A 136 17.08 -6.10 -0.60
CA ASP A 136 16.16 -7.24 -0.54
C ASP A 136 14.72 -6.82 -0.23
N ILE A 137 14.53 -5.98 0.78
CA ILE A 137 13.19 -5.51 1.18
C ILE A 137 12.57 -4.60 0.11
N THR A 138 13.40 -3.86 -0.63
CA THR A 138 12.92 -3.02 -1.74
C THR A 138 12.43 -3.88 -2.90
N ILE A 139 13.22 -4.90 -3.31
CA ILE A 139 12.83 -5.82 -4.37
C ILE A 139 11.58 -6.62 -3.98
N GLU A 140 11.50 -7.12 -2.75
CA GLU A 140 10.30 -7.79 -2.23
C GLU A 140 9.06 -6.89 -2.34
N THR A 141 9.18 -5.61 -2.00
CA THR A 141 8.07 -4.66 -2.09
C THR A 141 7.66 -4.37 -3.53
N ILE A 142 8.60 -4.28 -4.47
CA ILE A 142 8.30 -4.11 -5.90
C ILE A 142 7.60 -5.36 -6.46
N GLU A 143 8.08 -6.57 -6.12
CA GLU A 143 7.44 -7.82 -6.51
C GLU A 143 6.01 -7.93 -5.93
N PHE A 144 5.82 -7.49 -4.70
CA PHE A 144 4.49 -7.39 -4.11
C PHE A 144 3.60 -6.41 -4.87
N ALA A 145 4.11 -5.23 -5.24
CA ALA A 145 3.37 -4.24 -6.04
C ALA A 145 2.85 -4.84 -7.36
N LYS A 146 3.64 -5.70 -8.02
CA LYS A 146 3.25 -6.40 -9.26
C LYS A 146 2.05 -7.34 -9.06
N LEU A 147 1.91 -7.91 -7.85
CA LEU A 147 0.76 -8.77 -7.51
C LEU A 147 -0.50 -7.96 -7.19
N MET A 148 -0.34 -6.72 -6.76
CA MET A 148 -1.44 -5.88 -6.28
C MET A 148 -2.05 -5.01 -7.37
N VAL A 149 -1.29 -4.65 -8.41
CA VAL A 149 -1.72 -3.76 -9.49
C VAL A 149 -2.41 -4.52 -10.62
N LYS A 150 -3.43 -3.91 -11.22
CA LYS A 150 -4.17 -4.49 -12.37
C LYS A 150 -3.34 -4.54 -13.65
N ASP A 151 -2.46 -3.55 -13.86
CA ASP A 151 -1.51 -3.49 -14.99
C ASP A 151 -0.14 -3.04 -14.47
N THR A 152 0.89 -3.83 -14.70
CA THR A 152 2.26 -3.54 -14.24
C THR A 152 2.85 -2.26 -14.84
N LYS A 153 2.30 -1.76 -15.95
CA LYS A 153 2.66 -0.45 -16.50
C LYS A 153 2.29 0.72 -15.58
N ASN A 154 1.37 0.49 -14.66
CA ASN A 154 0.93 1.46 -13.68
C ASN A 154 1.70 1.35 -12.35
N ILE A 155 2.91 0.78 -12.37
CA ILE A 155 3.82 0.80 -11.23
C ILE A 155 4.87 1.89 -11.48
N MET A 156 5.03 2.76 -10.50
CA MET A 156 6.13 3.72 -10.47
C MET A 156 7.04 3.43 -9.27
N VAL A 157 8.29 3.13 -9.56
CA VAL A 157 9.35 2.98 -8.56
C VAL A 157 10.23 4.21 -8.62
N GLY A 158 10.41 4.90 -7.50
CA GLY A 158 11.23 6.12 -7.46
C GLY A 158 12.02 6.23 -6.16
N GLY A 159 12.84 7.27 -6.04
CA GLY A 159 13.63 7.56 -4.86
C GLY A 159 15.14 7.42 -5.08
N VAL A 160 15.90 7.37 -3.99
CA VAL A 160 17.37 7.46 -4.03
C VAL A 160 17.98 6.25 -4.72
N MET A 161 17.68 5.04 -4.25
CA MET A 161 18.21 3.80 -4.84
C MET A 161 17.78 3.63 -6.30
N ALA A 162 16.52 3.95 -6.62
CA ALA A 162 15.99 3.93 -7.98
C ALA A 162 16.78 4.83 -8.94
N SER A 163 17.29 5.96 -8.45
CA SER A 163 18.08 6.90 -9.24
C SER A 163 19.55 6.50 -9.35
N ILE A 164 20.07 5.69 -8.43
CA ILE A 164 21.47 5.26 -8.41
C ILE A 164 21.68 3.93 -9.15
N GLN A 165 20.75 2.98 -8.98
CA GLN A 165 20.83 1.62 -9.52
C GLN A 165 19.59 1.25 -10.35
N PRO A 166 19.25 2.05 -11.39
CA PRO A 166 18.02 1.79 -12.15
C PRO A 166 18.09 0.50 -12.97
N ASP A 167 19.25 0.17 -13.52
CA ASP A 167 19.45 -1.00 -14.38
C ASP A 167 19.38 -2.31 -13.57
N GLU A 168 19.91 -2.29 -12.34
CA GLU A 168 19.86 -3.41 -11.42
C GLU A 168 18.44 -3.70 -10.96
N ILE A 169 17.67 -2.66 -10.65
CA ILE A 169 16.25 -2.80 -10.26
C ILE A 169 15.45 -3.35 -11.46
N GLU A 170 15.63 -2.79 -12.64
CA GLU A 170 14.95 -3.27 -13.84
C GLU A 170 15.30 -4.74 -14.15
N LYS A 171 16.56 -5.11 -14.04
CA LYS A 171 17.01 -6.49 -14.22
C LYS A 171 16.41 -7.45 -13.20
N ALA A 172 16.26 -7.01 -11.95
CA ALA A 172 15.72 -7.84 -10.87
C ALA A 172 14.19 -7.98 -10.93
N THR A 173 13.48 -6.94 -11.35
CA THR A 173 12.01 -6.85 -11.21
C THR A 173 11.27 -6.78 -12.53
N GLY A 174 11.95 -6.42 -13.62
CA GLY A 174 11.32 -6.09 -14.91
C GLY A 174 10.60 -4.72 -14.92
N ILE A 175 10.74 -3.93 -13.86
CA ILE A 175 10.16 -2.58 -13.75
C ILE A 175 11.28 -1.56 -13.90
N ARG A 176 11.21 -0.72 -14.94
CA ARG A 176 12.12 0.42 -15.09
C ARG A 176 11.75 1.50 -14.09
N PRO A 177 12.63 1.85 -13.13
CA PRO A 177 12.33 2.88 -12.16
C PRO A 177 12.44 4.28 -12.76
N HIS A 178 11.74 5.24 -12.14
CA HIS A 178 11.90 6.65 -12.42
C HIS A 178 13.22 7.18 -11.84
N ILE A 179 13.97 7.87 -12.67
CA ILE A 179 15.27 8.45 -12.31
C ILE A 179 15.11 9.95 -12.05
N GLY A 180 15.57 10.41 -10.89
CA GLY A 180 15.59 11.83 -10.54
C GLY A 180 14.32 12.33 -9.86
N THR A 181 13.96 13.58 -10.14
CA THR A 181 12.89 14.32 -9.48
C THR A 181 11.68 14.54 -10.40
N LEU A 182 10.51 14.80 -9.82
CA LEU A 182 9.27 15.06 -10.54
C LEU A 182 9.06 16.58 -10.79
N HIS A 183 10.10 17.24 -11.30
CA HIS A 183 10.17 18.70 -11.50
C HIS A 183 9.56 19.19 -12.83
N THR A 184 9.00 18.28 -13.63
CA THR A 184 8.24 18.58 -14.84
C THR A 184 6.92 17.82 -14.80
N PRO A 185 5.89 18.23 -15.56
CA PRO A 185 4.68 17.45 -15.67
C PRO A 185 4.96 16.06 -16.27
N HIS A 186 4.88 15.03 -15.42
CA HIS A 186 5.17 13.66 -15.85
C HIS A 186 3.94 13.01 -16.49
N LYS A 187 3.97 12.87 -17.81
CA LYS A 187 2.92 12.21 -18.59
C LYS A 187 2.88 10.68 -18.39
N ASP A 188 3.94 10.10 -17.84
CA ASP A 188 3.99 8.66 -17.50
C ASP A 188 3.07 8.31 -16.32
N ILE A 189 2.84 9.27 -15.42
CA ILE A 189 1.88 9.11 -14.33
C ILE A 189 0.46 9.29 -14.85
N ASP A 190 0.29 10.28 -15.73
CA ASP A 190 -0.97 10.61 -16.37
C ASP A 190 -0.73 11.48 -17.61
N LYS A 191 -1.35 11.11 -18.75
CA LYS A 191 -1.18 11.83 -20.02
C LYS A 191 -1.59 13.29 -19.94
N ASP A 192 -2.58 13.59 -19.10
CA ASP A 192 -3.18 14.92 -18.94
C ASP A 192 -2.70 15.62 -17.67
N ASN A 193 -1.61 15.14 -17.04
CA ASN A 193 -1.08 15.74 -15.82
C ASN A 193 -0.63 17.19 -16.05
N PRO A 194 -1.33 18.19 -15.46
CA PRO A 194 -0.94 19.60 -15.56
C PRO A 194 0.04 20.02 -14.45
N TYR A 195 0.29 19.16 -13.46
CA TYR A 195 1.02 19.54 -12.24
C TYR A 195 2.48 19.16 -12.30
N ILE A 196 3.33 20.03 -11.76
CA ILE A 196 4.69 19.72 -11.34
C ILE A 196 4.60 19.12 -9.93
N ILE A 197 4.72 17.82 -9.82
CA ILE A 197 4.48 17.09 -8.55
C ILE A 197 5.44 17.57 -7.45
N ASP A 198 6.66 17.93 -7.83
CA ASP A 198 7.66 18.44 -6.89
C ASP A 198 7.29 19.79 -6.26
N GLU A 199 6.37 20.54 -6.82
CA GLU A 199 5.88 21.82 -6.30
C GLU A 199 4.64 21.65 -5.41
N LEU A 200 4.00 20.47 -5.43
CA LEU A 200 2.83 20.21 -4.60
C LEU A 200 3.18 20.17 -3.11
N PRO A 201 2.25 20.59 -2.24
CA PRO A 201 2.41 20.44 -0.79
C PRO A 201 2.51 18.96 -0.40
N LEU A 202 3.03 18.71 0.79
CA LEU A 202 3.10 17.36 1.36
C LEU A 202 1.76 16.99 1.99
N ASP A 203 1.27 15.82 1.68
CA ASP A 203 0.11 15.24 2.35
C ASP A 203 0.56 14.49 3.61
N TYR A 204 0.43 15.14 4.75
CA TYR A 204 0.76 14.55 6.04
C TYR A 204 -0.26 13.52 6.51
N SER A 205 -1.48 13.56 6.01
CA SER A 205 -2.54 12.66 6.46
C SER A 205 -2.28 11.19 6.12
N ILE A 206 -1.43 10.91 5.12
CA ILE A 206 -1.03 9.53 4.83
C ILE A 206 -0.23 8.88 5.97
N LEU A 207 0.41 9.69 6.83
CA LEU A 207 1.20 9.18 7.96
C LEU A 207 0.31 8.63 9.08
N ASP A 208 -0.95 9.07 9.14
CA ASP A 208 -1.95 8.59 10.09
C ASP A 208 -2.55 7.23 9.67
N GLU A 209 -2.25 6.76 8.45
CA GLU A 209 -2.75 5.48 7.91
C GLU A 209 -1.91 4.28 8.34
N ILE A 210 -0.75 4.49 8.99
CA ILE A 210 0.22 3.46 9.33
C ILE A 210 0.59 3.47 10.82
N ASP A 211 0.95 2.30 11.35
CA ASP A 211 1.39 2.14 12.75
C ASP A 211 2.83 2.65 12.99
N TYR A 212 3.60 2.86 11.91
CA TYR A 212 4.98 3.31 12.04
C TYR A 212 5.04 4.79 12.38
N VAL A 213 5.61 5.10 13.55
CA VAL A 213 5.82 6.50 13.99
C VAL A 213 7.22 6.96 13.59
N TYR A 214 7.28 7.97 12.72
CA TYR A 214 8.56 8.61 12.40
C TYR A 214 9.06 9.42 13.60
N PRO A 215 10.36 9.33 13.94
CA PRO A 215 10.91 9.97 15.15
C PRO A 215 10.60 11.46 15.27
N ASP A 216 10.55 12.19 14.16
CA ASP A 216 10.27 13.62 14.12
C ASP A 216 8.83 13.92 13.67
N SER A 217 7.84 13.17 14.18
CA SER A 217 6.43 13.22 13.74
C SER A 217 5.76 14.61 13.85
N GLY A 218 6.27 15.51 14.69
CA GLY A 218 5.76 16.89 14.82
C GLY A 218 6.43 17.91 13.89
N ALA A 219 7.29 17.50 12.97
CA ALA A 219 8.05 18.39 12.11
C ALA A 219 7.40 18.61 10.74
N TYR A 220 7.60 19.80 10.18
CA TYR A 220 7.35 20.06 8.76
C TYR A 220 8.59 19.76 7.95
N TYR A 221 8.45 18.99 6.87
CA TYR A 221 9.56 18.57 6.03
C TYR A 221 9.63 19.42 4.77
N SER A 222 10.86 19.78 4.38
CA SER A 222 11.13 20.49 3.14
C SER A 222 12.53 20.14 2.63
N TYR A 223 12.75 20.32 1.35
CA TYR A 223 14.09 20.24 0.76
C TYR A 223 14.67 21.62 0.63
N SER A 224 15.84 21.86 1.21
CA SER A 224 16.66 23.05 0.90
C SER A 224 17.45 22.87 -0.39
N THR A 225 17.86 21.63 -0.68
CA THR A 225 18.56 21.23 -1.91
C THR A 225 18.14 19.82 -2.31
N ARG A 226 18.27 19.49 -3.59
CA ARG A 226 18.02 18.15 -4.11
C ARG A 226 19.19 17.66 -4.94
N GLY A 227 19.44 16.35 -4.86
CA GLY A 227 20.55 15.71 -5.54
C GLY A 227 21.89 15.92 -4.82
N CYS A 228 22.94 15.42 -5.43
CA CYS A 228 24.32 15.54 -4.96
C CYS A 228 25.22 15.94 -6.13
N ILE A 229 26.12 16.89 -5.89
CA ILE A 229 27.12 17.31 -6.89
C ILE A 229 28.25 16.27 -7.06
N ARG A 230 28.36 15.33 -6.12
CA ARG A 230 29.38 14.28 -6.18
C ARG A 230 28.88 13.12 -7.05
N LYS A 231 29.74 12.66 -7.95
CA LYS A 231 29.55 11.45 -8.73
C LYS A 231 30.23 10.31 -7.96
N CYS A 232 29.48 9.64 -7.09
CA CYS A 232 29.98 8.41 -6.45
C CYS A 232 29.94 7.29 -7.47
N SER A 233 31.08 6.55 -7.59
CA SER A 233 31.21 5.32 -8.37
C SER A 233 30.76 4.13 -7.56
#